data_3bf44c862b98236d8fb997c270fe7a88
#
_entry.id   3bf44c862b98236d8fb997c270fe7a88
#
_cell.length_a   1.000
_cell.length_b   1.000
_cell.length_c   1.000
_cell.angle_alpha   90.00
_cell.angle_beta   90.00
_cell.angle_gamma   90.00
#
_symmetry.space_group_name_H-M   'P 1'
#
loop_
_entity.id
_entity.type
_entity.pdbx_description
1 polymer ?
#
loop_
_entity_poly.entity_id
_entity_poly.type
_entity_poly.pdbx_seq_one_letter_code
_entity_poly.pdbx_strand_id
1 'polypeptide(L)'
;MSIGEMLAATVPMVRTLKLEYLETTPEKAVLALPDQSEYHNHVGGPHAGAMFTLGESASGAVVLAAFGDQLSRAVPLAVTAEIAYKKLARGTVTATATLGRPAADVVAELDEGRRPEFPVAVVIRREDGAVTGEMTVVWTLRPNN
;
A
#
# COMPACT_ATOMS: atom_id res chain seq x y z
N MET A 1 -16.71 -9.92 4.28
CA MET A 1 -15.78 -9.61 3.19
C MET A 1 -14.44 -9.19 3.78
N SER A 2 -13.34 -9.77 3.33
CA SER A 2 -12.01 -9.40 3.77
C SER A 2 -11.60 -8.04 3.21
N ILE A 3 -10.55 -7.44 3.79
CA ILE A 3 -10.02 -6.17 3.30
C ILE A 3 -9.55 -6.32 1.85
N GLY A 4 -8.85 -7.42 1.55
CA GLY A 4 -8.40 -7.68 0.18
C GLY A 4 -9.55 -7.82 -0.80
N GLU A 5 -10.61 -8.52 -0.42
CA GLU A 5 -11.81 -8.66 -1.26
C GLU A 5 -12.49 -7.31 -1.48
N MET A 6 -12.58 -6.49 -0.43
CA MET A 6 -13.19 -5.17 -0.52
C MET A 6 -12.38 -4.25 -1.42
N LEU A 7 -11.05 -4.24 -1.29
CA LEU A 7 -10.18 -3.41 -2.14
C LEU A 7 -10.20 -3.91 -3.59
N ALA A 8 -10.19 -5.22 -3.81
CA ALA A 8 -10.32 -5.77 -5.16
C ALA A 8 -11.66 -5.38 -5.81
N ALA A 9 -12.72 -5.27 -5.00
CA ALA A 9 -14.03 -4.89 -5.49
C ALA A 9 -14.16 -3.41 -5.78
N THR A 10 -13.46 -2.55 -5.01
CA THR A 10 -13.65 -1.10 -5.06
C THR A 10 -12.54 -0.34 -5.79
N VAL A 11 -11.36 -0.96 -5.99
CA VAL A 11 -10.23 -0.33 -6.66
C VAL A 11 -9.90 -1.08 -7.94
N PRO A 12 -10.36 -0.59 -9.10
CA PRO A 12 -10.17 -1.30 -10.37
C PRO A 12 -8.72 -1.64 -10.70
N MET A 13 -7.77 -0.78 -10.36
CA MET A 13 -6.36 -1.01 -10.65
C MET A 13 -5.80 -2.25 -9.95
N VAL A 14 -6.32 -2.56 -8.75
CA VAL A 14 -5.94 -3.78 -8.01
C VAL A 14 -6.32 -5.03 -8.82
N ARG A 15 -7.52 -5.03 -9.41
CA ARG A 15 -7.98 -6.14 -10.26
C ARG A 15 -7.17 -6.21 -11.56
N THR A 16 -6.90 -5.05 -12.16
CA THR A 16 -6.16 -4.98 -13.43
C THR A 16 -4.78 -5.62 -13.28
N LEU A 17 -4.07 -5.32 -12.20
CA LEU A 17 -2.74 -5.87 -11.94
C LEU A 17 -2.79 -7.25 -11.28
N LYS A 18 -3.98 -7.74 -10.93
CA LYS A 18 -4.16 -9.05 -10.27
C LYS A 18 -3.36 -9.14 -8.97
N LEU A 19 -3.33 -8.07 -8.20
CA LEU A 19 -2.60 -8.05 -6.94
C LEU A 19 -3.18 -9.08 -5.96
N GLU A 20 -2.29 -9.81 -5.29
CA GLU A 20 -2.65 -10.83 -4.32
C GLU A 20 -2.40 -10.32 -2.91
N TYR A 21 -3.42 -10.44 -2.05
CA TYR A 21 -3.33 -10.03 -0.64
C TYR A 21 -2.93 -11.25 0.18
N LEU A 22 -1.69 -11.24 0.68
CA LEU A 22 -1.13 -12.38 1.42
C LEU A 22 -1.34 -12.23 2.92
N GLU A 23 -1.31 -11.01 3.43
CA GLU A 23 -1.50 -10.73 4.85
C GLU A 23 -2.02 -9.29 4.99
N THR A 24 -2.98 -9.07 5.89
CA THR A 24 -3.49 -7.71 6.16
C THR A 24 -3.88 -7.60 7.61
N THR A 25 -3.16 -6.76 8.35
CA THR A 25 -3.43 -6.44 9.75
C THR A 25 -3.37 -4.93 9.93
N PRO A 26 -3.82 -4.39 11.08
CA PRO A 26 -3.71 -2.95 11.34
C PRO A 26 -2.29 -2.41 11.39
N GLU A 27 -1.28 -3.27 11.52
CA GLU A 27 0.12 -2.85 11.57
C GLU A 27 0.88 -3.15 10.30
N LYS A 28 0.43 -4.13 9.50
CA LYS A 28 1.22 -4.65 8.38
C LYS A 28 0.34 -5.25 7.30
N ALA A 29 0.69 -5.01 6.06
CA ALA A 29 0.08 -5.69 4.91
C ALA A 29 1.17 -6.20 3.98
N VAL A 30 0.92 -7.38 3.40
CA VAL A 30 1.82 -8.01 2.42
C VAL A 30 1.01 -8.32 1.18
N LEU A 31 1.43 -7.75 0.05
CA LEU A 31 0.80 -7.98 -1.26
C LEU A 31 1.83 -8.49 -2.24
N ALA A 32 1.39 -9.28 -3.21
CA ALA A 32 2.23 -9.74 -4.31
C ALA A 32 1.71 -9.22 -5.64
N LEU A 33 2.64 -8.89 -6.52
CA LEU A 33 2.38 -8.60 -7.93
C LEU A 33 2.88 -9.81 -8.72
N PRO A 34 1.97 -10.64 -9.25
CA PRO A 34 2.37 -11.82 -10.04
C PRO A 34 3.15 -11.41 -11.28
N ASP A 35 4.05 -12.30 -11.72
CA ASP A 35 4.80 -12.09 -12.96
C ASP A 35 3.84 -12.18 -14.14
N GLN A 36 3.73 -11.11 -14.91
CA GLN A 36 2.81 -11.00 -16.03
C GLN A 36 3.49 -10.23 -17.17
N SER A 37 3.58 -10.84 -18.34
CA SER A 37 4.28 -10.23 -19.47
C SER A 37 3.69 -8.88 -19.88
N GLU A 38 2.38 -8.67 -19.69
CA GLU A 38 1.70 -7.42 -20.03
C GLU A 38 2.22 -6.22 -19.22
N TYR A 39 2.81 -6.47 -18.07
CA TYR A 39 3.30 -5.41 -17.18
C TYR A 39 4.82 -5.41 -17.04
N HIS A 40 5.50 -6.03 -18.03
CA HIS A 40 6.96 -6.01 -18.07
C HIS A 40 7.49 -4.68 -18.62
N ASN A 41 8.67 -4.32 -18.15
CA ASN A 41 9.44 -3.23 -18.71
C ASN A 41 10.34 -3.74 -19.85
N HIS A 42 11.22 -2.88 -20.35
CA HIS A 42 12.12 -3.17 -21.47
C HIS A 42 13.20 -4.20 -21.15
N VAL A 43 13.39 -4.58 -19.90
CA VAL A 43 14.37 -5.61 -19.49
C VAL A 43 13.70 -6.90 -18.99
N GLY A 44 12.39 -7.04 -19.21
CA GLY A 44 11.67 -8.28 -18.93
C GLY A 44 11.30 -8.48 -17.45
N GLY A 45 11.33 -7.43 -16.65
CA GLY A 45 10.87 -7.49 -15.28
C GLY A 45 9.64 -6.61 -15.06
N PRO A 46 9.07 -6.58 -13.83
CA PRO A 46 7.92 -5.75 -13.55
C PRO A 46 8.21 -4.27 -13.83
N HIS A 47 7.27 -3.61 -14.50
CA HIS A 47 7.39 -2.19 -14.80
C HIS A 47 7.42 -1.38 -13.50
N ALA A 48 8.22 -0.31 -13.48
CA ALA A 48 8.34 0.57 -12.33
C ALA A 48 6.99 1.10 -11.85
N GLY A 49 6.11 1.47 -12.78
CA GLY A 49 4.75 1.94 -12.45
C GLY A 49 3.90 0.85 -11.81
N ALA A 50 4.05 -0.41 -12.25
CA ALA A 50 3.33 -1.53 -11.66
C ALA A 50 3.82 -1.79 -10.23
N MET A 51 5.13 -1.70 -10.00
CA MET A 51 5.70 -1.83 -8.65
C MET A 51 5.27 -0.67 -7.74
N PHE A 52 5.17 0.54 -8.29
CA PHE A 52 4.65 1.68 -7.54
C PHE A 52 3.22 1.40 -7.08
N THR A 53 2.37 0.93 -7.99
CA THR A 53 0.97 0.60 -7.68
C THR A 53 0.89 -0.52 -6.64
N LEU A 54 1.75 -1.52 -6.74
CA LEU A 54 1.84 -2.58 -5.73
C LEU A 54 2.12 -2.00 -4.34
N GLY A 55 3.14 -1.14 -4.24
CA GLY A 55 3.54 -0.54 -2.97
C GLY A 55 2.47 0.38 -2.39
N GLU A 56 1.88 1.22 -3.23
CA GLU A 56 0.80 2.12 -2.81
C GLU A 56 -0.41 1.30 -2.35
N SER A 57 -0.75 0.23 -3.08
CA SER A 57 -1.86 -0.65 -2.72
C SER A 57 -1.62 -1.36 -1.38
N ALA A 58 -0.39 -1.80 -1.13
CA ALA A 58 -0.04 -2.39 0.16
C ALA A 58 -0.21 -1.38 1.30
N SER A 59 0.19 -0.12 1.08
CA SER A 59 0.00 0.93 2.07
C SER A 59 -1.47 1.21 2.33
N GLY A 60 -2.29 1.22 1.29
CA GLY A 60 -3.74 1.40 1.42
C GLY A 60 -4.41 0.28 2.19
N ALA A 61 -3.91 -0.95 2.06
CA ALA A 61 -4.43 -2.09 2.81
C ALA A 61 -4.20 -1.93 4.32
N VAL A 62 -3.00 -1.49 4.72
CA VAL A 62 -2.71 -1.19 6.13
C VAL A 62 -3.61 -0.07 6.63
N VAL A 63 -3.77 0.99 5.85
CA VAL A 63 -4.61 2.13 6.24
C VAL A 63 -6.05 1.69 6.46
N LEU A 64 -6.59 0.88 5.55
CA LEU A 64 -7.96 0.39 5.68
C LEU A 64 -8.10 -0.54 6.89
N ALA A 65 -7.12 -1.40 7.15
CA ALA A 65 -7.15 -2.28 8.32
C ALA A 65 -7.07 -1.48 9.62
N ALA A 66 -6.22 -0.45 9.67
CA ALA A 66 -6.01 0.34 10.89
C ALA A 66 -7.15 1.32 11.16
N PHE A 67 -7.75 1.89 10.09
CA PHE A 67 -8.67 3.01 10.22
C PHE A 67 -10.03 2.78 9.56
N GLY A 68 -10.35 1.51 9.25
CA GLY A 68 -11.64 1.18 8.63
C GLY A 68 -12.83 1.62 9.46
N ASP A 69 -12.69 1.64 10.78
CA ASP A 69 -13.72 2.10 11.71
C ASP A 69 -13.88 3.64 11.73
N GLN A 70 -13.00 4.38 11.04
CA GLN A 70 -13.06 5.84 10.95
C GLN A 70 -13.70 6.34 9.65
N LEU A 71 -14.05 5.43 8.72
CA LEU A 71 -14.53 5.81 7.40
C LEU A 71 -15.89 6.53 7.41
N SER A 72 -16.64 6.41 8.50
CA SER A 72 -17.90 7.15 8.64
C SER A 72 -17.69 8.66 8.83
N ARG A 73 -16.49 9.08 9.26
CA ARG A 73 -16.21 10.48 9.58
C ARG A 73 -15.00 11.05 8.86
N ALA A 74 -14.23 10.25 8.13
CA ALA A 74 -13.03 10.73 7.46
C ALA A 74 -12.75 9.92 6.21
N VAL A 75 -12.09 10.54 5.23
CA VAL A 75 -11.68 9.89 3.97
C VAL A 75 -10.17 9.72 3.98
N PRO A 76 -9.67 8.48 3.85
CA PRO A 76 -8.22 8.27 3.73
C PRO A 76 -7.77 8.66 2.32
N LEU A 77 -6.70 9.45 2.27
CA LEU A 77 -6.12 9.92 1.01
C LEU A 77 -4.60 9.89 1.11
N ALA A 78 -3.94 9.47 0.04
CA ALA A 78 -2.48 9.59 -0.07
C ALA A 78 -2.13 11.05 -0.32
N VAL A 79 -1.18 11.57 0.45
CA VAL A 79 -0.71 12.96 0.33
C VAL A 79 0.53 13.03 -0.55
N THR A 80 1.53 12.18 -0.27
CA THR A 80 2.76 12.08 -1.04
C THR A 80 3.20 10.63 -1.08
N ALA A 81 3.99 10.30 -2.08
CA ALA A 81 4.63 9.00 -2.18
C ALA A 81 6.01 9.17 -2.79
N GLU A 82 6.97 8.47 -2.23
CA GLU A 82 8.35 8.49 -2.68
C GLU A 82 8.83 7.05 -2.79
N ILE A 83 9.45 6.70 -3.92
CA ILE A 83 9.97 5.36 -4.13
C ILE A 83 11.40 5.43 -4.68
N ALA A 84 12.26 4.55 -4.19
CA ALA A 84 13.60 4.35 -4.73
C ALA A 84 13.71 2.92 -5.24
N TYR A 85 14.13 2.76 -6.49
CA TYR A 85 14.35 1.47 -7.12
C TYR A 85 15.80 1.07 -6.86
N LYS A 86 16.01 0.04 -6.03
CA LYS A 86 17.33 -0.32 -5.51
C LYS A 86 18.06 -1.36 -6.34
N LYS A 87 17.30 -2.36 -6.82
CA LYS A 87 17.83 -3.49 -7.61
C LYS A 87 16.83 -3.87 -8.68
N LEU A 88 17.34 -4.51 -9.73
CA LEU A 88 16.49 -5.01 -10.80
C LEU A 88 15.50 -6.03 -10.26
N ALA A 89 14.22 -5.83 -10.56
CA ALA A 89 13.16 -6.76 -10.20
C ALA A 89 12.94 -7.75 -11.33
N ARG A 90 12.63 -8.99 -10.97
CA ARG A 90 12.30 -10.08 -11.92
C ARG A 90 11.29 -11.00 -11.25
N GLY A 91 10.42 -11.60 -12.05
CA GLY A 91 9.41 -12.52 -11.56
C GLY A 91 8.40 -11.85 -10.67
N THR A 92 7.83 -12.59 -9.74
CA THR A 92 6.89 -12.07 -8.77
C THR A 92 7.61 -11.19 -7.75
N VAL A 93 7.05 -10.02 -7.45
CA VAL A 93 7.57 -9.15 -6.40
C VAL A 93 6.52 -8.97 -5.31
N THR A 94 7.00 -8.79 -4.09
CA THR A 94 6.15 -8.73 -2.89
C THR A 94 6.44 -7.43 -2.14
N ALA A 95 5.38 -6.70 -1.79
CA ALA A 95 5.48 -5.47 -1.01
C ALA A 95 5.01 -5.72 0.42
N THR A 96 5.79 -5.29 1.39
CA THR A 96 5.42 -5.30 2.81
C THR A 96 5.29 -3.86 3.27
N ALA A 97 4.09 -3.48 3.68
CA ALA A 97 3.77 -2.15 4.18
C ALA A 97 3.62 -2.19 5.69
N THR A 98 4.18 -1.21 6.38
CA THR A 98 4.15 -1.11 7.85
C THR A 98 3.70 0.29 8.25
N LEU A 99 2.69 0.37 9.13
CA LEU A 99 2.19 1.64 9.63
C LEU A 99 3.27 2.32 10.48
N GLY A 100 3.58 3.57 10.19
CA GLY A 100 4.70 4.31 10.80
C GLY A 100 4.36 5.13 12.04
N ARG A 101 3.08 5.15 12.45
CA ARG A 101 2.63 5.81 13.69
C ARG A 101 1.60 4.91 14.36
N PRO A 102 1.54 4.90 15.70
CA PRO A 102 0.47 4.17 16.39
C PRO A 102 -0.90 4.67 15.93
N ALA A 103 -1.79 3.75 15.59
CA ALA A 103 -3.14 4.11 15.12
C ALA A 103 -3.88 4.98 16.15
N ALA A 104 -3.71 4.69 17.45
CA ALA A 104 -4.34 5.45 18.52
C ALA A 104 -3.94 6.93 18.50
N ASP A 105 -2.68 7.23 18.18
CA ASP A 105 -2.20 8.62 18.11
C ASP A 105 -2.81 9.37 16.93
N VAL A 106 -2.97 8.68 15.80
CA VAL A 106 -3.60 9.26 14.61
C VAL A 106 -5.07 9.56 14.89
N VAL A 107 -5.78 8.61 15.50
CA VAL A 107 -7.20 8.76 15.86
C VAL A 107 -7.38 9.90 16.87
N ALA A 108 -6.44 10.04 17.84
CA ALA A 108 -6.50 11.11 18.81
C ALA A 108 -6.44 12.50 18.15
N GLU A 109 -5.60 12.66 17.12
CA GLU A 109 -5.55 13.92 16.37
C GLU A 109 -6.87 14.18 15.63
N LEU A 110 -7.44 13.13 15.05
CA LEU A 110 -8.73 13.23 14.37
C LEU A 110 -9.84 13.61 15.35
N ASP A 111 -9.82 13.04 16.56
CA ASP A 111 -10.77 13.37 17.64
C ASP A 111 -10.69 14.86 18.04
N GLU A 112 -9.51 15.45 17.92
CA GLU A 112 -9.30 16.88 18.22
C GLU A 112 -9.70 17.79 17.06
N GLY A 113 -10.25 17.24 15.99
CA GLY A 113 -10.66 18.00 14.81
C GLY A 113 -9.50 18.35 13.88
N ARG A 114 -8.34 17.75 14.07
CA ARG A 114 -7.17 17.95 13.20
C ARG A 114 -7.19 16.95 12.05
N ARG A 115 -6.42 17.27 11.02
CA ARG A 115 -6.22 16.38 9.87
C ARG A 115 -4.85 15.71 10.04
N PRO A 116 -4.81 14.47 10.55
CA PRO A 116 -3.54 13.82 10.84
C PRO A 116 -2.85 13.38 9.54
N GLU A 117 -1.51 13.37 9.57
CA GLU A 117 -0.70 12.76 8.54
C GLU A 117 0.18 11.69 9.17
N PHE A 118 0.38 10.60 8.45
CA PHE A 118 1.17 9.49 8.97
C PHE A 118 1.84 8.74 7.82
N PRO A 119 3.11 8.32 8.02
CA PRO A 119 3.82 7.58 6.99
C PRO A 119 3.50 6.08 7.05
N VAL A 120 3.52 5.45 5.89
CA VAL A 120 3.53 3.99 5.77
C VAL A 120 4.78 3.63 4.99
N ALA A 121 5.65 2.84 5.60
CA ALA A 121 6.88 2.38 4.97
C ALA A 121 6.61 1.10 4.20
N VAL A 122 7.15 1.00 2.98
CA VAL A 122 6.95 -0.16 2.11
C VAL A 122 8.29 -0.66 1.63
N VAL A 123 8.51 -1.97 1.73
CA VAL A 123 9.69 -2.64 1.18
C VAL A 123 9.22 -3.62 0.11
N ILE A 124 9.80 -3.52 -1.08
CA ILE A 124 9.48 -4.42 -2.20
C ILE A 124 10.65 -5.39 -2.39
N ARG A 125 10.34 -6.69 -2.45
CA ARG A 125 11.32 -7.74 -2.61
C ARG A 125 10.98 -8.65 -3.77
N ARG A 126 12.00 -9.18 -4.42
CA ARG A 126 11.84 -10.25 -5.39
C ARG A 126 11.91 -11.61 -4.68
N GLU A 127 11.70 -12.69 -5.43
CA GLU A 127 11.55 -14.03 -4.86
C GLU A 127 12.76 -14.53 -4.07
N ASP A 128 13.97 -14.08 -4.41
CA ASP A 128 15.18 -14.46 -3.66
C ASP A 128 15.36 -13.64 -2.37
N GLY A 129 14.42 -12.76 -2.05
CA GLY A 129 14.45 -11.93 -0.85
C GLY A 129 15.19 -10.61 -1.00
N ALA A 130 15.84 -10.37 -2.14
CA ALA A 130 16.56 -9.10 -2.36
C ALA A 130 15.58 -7.94 -2.44
N VAL A 131 15.93 -6.83 -1.78
CA VAL A 131 15.12 -5.61 -1.81
C VAL A 131 15.30 -4.94 -3.17
N THR A 132 14.20 -4.82 -3.92
CA THR A 132 14.19 -4.16 -5.22
C THR A 132 13.72 -2.73 -5.13
N GLY A 133 12.98 -2.37 -4.09
CA GLY A 133 12.48 -1.01 -3.91
C GLY A 133 12.15 -0.69 -2.47
N GLU A 134 12.25 0.58 -2.14
CA GLU A 134 11.82 1.11 -0.84
C GLU A 134 10.95 2.33 -1.10
N MET A 135 9.82 2.39 -0.38
CA MET A 135 8.80 3.40 -0.64
C MET A 135 8.25 3.93 0.68
N THR A 136 7.89 5.19 0.69
CA THR A 136 7.15 5.78 1.80
C THR A 136 5.93 6.48 1.21
N VAL A 137 4.76 6.13 1.71
CA VAL A 137 3.52 6.81 1.36
C VAL A 137 3.03 7.54 2.60
N VAL A 138 2.85 8.86 2.49
CA VAL A 138 2.25 9.64 3.56
C VAL A 138 0.76 9.71 3.30
N TRP A 139 -0.02 9.26 4.25
CA TRP A 139 -1.48 9.24 4.20
C TRP A 139 -2.06 10.29 5.15
N THR A 140 -3.28 10.69 4.90
CA THR A 140 -4.06 11.53 5.80
C THR A 140 -5.47 10.94 5.95
N LEU A 141 -6.13 11.33 7.03
CA LEU A 141 -7.57 11.12 7.19
C LEU A 141 -8.22 12.50 7.12
N ARG A 142 -8.87 12.78 6.00
CA ARG A 142 -9.53 14.08 5.82
C ARG A 142 -10.92 14.02 6.46
N PRO A 143 -11.17 14.82 7.52
CA PRO A 143 -12.49 14.82 8.16
C PRO A 143 -13.60 15.19 7.19
N ASN A 144 -14.74 14.51 7.31
CA ASN A 144 -15.95 14.88 6.59
C ASN A 144 -16.53 16.14 7.21
N ASN A 145 -17.14 16.97 6.40
CA ASN A 145 -17.80 18.19 6.86
C ASN A 145 -19.26 17.95 7.15
#